data_fc4964fc810b395ebd5013419f374869
#
_entry.id   fc4964fc810b395ebd5013419f374869
#
_cell.length_a   1.000
_cell.length_b   1.000
_cell.length_c   1.000
_cell.angle_alpha   90.00
_cell.angle_beta   90.00
_cell.angle_gamma   90.00
#
_symmetry.space_group_name_H-M   'P 1'
#
loop_
_entity.id
_entity.type
_entity.pdbx_description
1 polymer ?
#
loop_
_entity_poly.entity_id
_entity_poly.type
_entity_poly.pdbx_seq_one_letter_code
_entity_poly.pdbx_strand_id
1 'polypeptide(L)'
;RAVIAKALAQDTPLVLLDEPTAHLDLPNRIEVMLLLRRLSVTTEKTFILSTHELDLALQISDKIWLMTKDGIREGIPEDLMLYNYFQNAFGSKSFYFDENDGHCHLNQLVGPLQVSVINKLPTNNKYESWMRRALIRTGIQISENSKISINCFENGYTINDLAPKYDNIE
;
A
#
# COMPACT_ATOMS: atom_id res chain seq x y z
N ARG A 1 -12.99 16.72 11.91
CA ARG A 1 -14.39 16.77 11.42
C ARG A 1 -14.96 18.21 11.50
N ALA A 2 -14.81 18.94 12.61
CA ALA A 2 -15.35 20.30 12.75
C ALA A 2 -14.77 21.29 11.72
N VAL A 3 -13.49 21.19 11.39
CA VAL A 3 -12.83 22.03 10.38
C VAL A 3 -13.42 21.80 8.99
N ILE A 4 -13.66 20.55 8.62
CA ILE A 4 -14.28 20.20 7.33
C ILE A 4 -15.73 20.72 7.28
N ALA A 5 -16.52 20.54 8.35
CA ALA A 5 -17.87 21.07 8.43
C ALA A 5 -17.90 22.59 8.29
N LYS A 6 -16.95 23.30 8.89
CA LYS A 6 -16.79 24.75 8.76
C LYS A 6 -16.45 25.16 7.31
N ALA A 7 -15.53 24.44 6.65
CA ALA A 7 -15.18 24.71 5.25
C ALA A 7 -16.37 24.48 4.32
N LEU A 8 -17.13 23.41 4.54
CA LEU A 8 -18.36 23.10 3.76
C LEU A 8 -19.46 24.13 3.98
N ALA A 9 -19.59 24.66 5.20
CA ALA A 9 -20.59 25.68 5.52
C ALA A 9 -20.35 27.03 4.82
N GLN A 10 -19.14 27.28 4.29
CA GLN A 10 -18.84 28.46 3.48
C GLN A 10 -19.43 28.37 2.07
N ASP A 11 -19.91 27.24 1.67
CA ASP A 11 -20.56 26.94 0.39
C ASP A 11 -19.81 27.43 -0.87
N THR A 12 -18.48 27.38 -0.83
CA THR A 12 -17.60 27.77 -1.95
C THR A 12 -17.49 26.63 -2.97
N PRO A 13 -17.32 26.92 -4.28
CA PRO A 13 -17.13 25.90 -5.31
C PRO A 13 -15.77 25.18 -5.20
N LEU A 14 -14.77 25.83 -4.58
CA LEU A 14 -13.44 25.28 -4.32
C LEU A 14 -13.19 25.22 -2.82
N VAL A 15 -12.82 24.05 -2.33
CA VAL A 15 -12.49 23.80 -0.92
C VAL A 15 -11.05 23.33 -0.83
N LEU A 16 -10.23 24.07 -0.07
CA LEU A 16 -8.83 23.72 0.19
C LEU A 16 -8.71 23.16 1.61
N LEU A 17 -8.10 22.00 1.74
CA LEU A 17 -7.91 21.31 3.00
C LEU A 17 -6.44 20.93 3.17
N ASP A 18 -5.85 21.37 4.26
CA ASP A 18 -4.49 20.99 4.62
C ASP A 18 -4.51 19.86 5.63
N GLU A 19 -3.99 18.68 5.22
CA GLU A 19 -3.95 17.44 5.99
C GLU A 19 -5.26 17.12 6.77
N PRO A 20 -6.43 17.04 6.11
CA PRO A 20 -7.71 16.96 6.80
C PRO A 20 -7.91 15.67 7.62
N THR A 21 -7.06 14.68 7.40
CA THR A 21 -7.06 13.38 8.08
C THR A 21 -5.96 13.23 9.13
N ALA A 22 -5.10 14.22 9.29
CA ALA A 22 -4.07 14.20 10.32
C ALA A 22 -4.69 13.98 11.72
N HIS A 23 -4.02 13.19 12.54
CA HIS A 23 -4.45 12.82 13.90
C HIS A 23 -5.74 11.97 14.00
N LEU A 24 -6.29 11.47 12.90
CA LEU A 24 -7.39 10.51 12.91
C LEU A 24 -6.85 9.08 12.91
N ASP A 25 -7.57 8.19 13.59
CA ASP A 25 -7.37 6.74 13.43
C ASP A 25 -7.79 6.28 12.04
N LEU A 26 -7.33 5.10 11.62
CA LEU A 26 -7.53 4.60 10.27
C LEU A 26 -9.02 4.55 9.84
N PRO A 27 -9.99 4.07 10.65
CA PRO A 27 -11.40 4.09 10.26
C PRO A 27 -11.93 5.49 10.01
N ASN A 28 -11.66 6.43 10.92
CA ASN A 28 -12.11 7.82 10.79
C ASN A 28 -11.46 8.54 9.61
N ARG A 29 -10.20 8.23 9.32
CA ARG A 29 -9.47 8.73 8.15
C ARG A 29 -10.14 8.30 6.85
N ILE A 30 -10.41 7.01 6.70
CA ILE A 30 -11.10 6.46 5.54
C ILE A 30 -12.49 7.08 5.37
N GLU A 31 -13.26 7.18 6.46
CA GLU A 31 -14.60 7.81 6.42
C GLU A 31 -14.58 9.26 5.92
N VAL A 32 -13.60 10.05 6.39
CA VAL A 32 -13.45 11.45 5.96
C VAL A 32 -13.10 11.52 4.47
N MET A 33 -12.17 10.71 4.00
CA MET A 33 -11.77 10.68 2.61
C MET A 33 -12.92 10.24 1.70
N LEU A 34 -13.67 9.19 2.07
CA LEU A 34 -14.87 8.75 1.35
C LEU A 34 -15.99 9.79 1.36
N LEU A 35 -16.15 10.55 2.46
CA LEU A 35 -17.10 11.68 2.52
C LEU A 35 -16.73 12.75 1.51
N LEU A 36 -15.47 13.18 1.46
CA LEU A 36 -14.98 14.18 0.51
C LEU A 36 -15.16 13.70 -0.93
N ARG A 37 -14.83 12.44 -1.22
CA ARG A 37 -15.07 11.82 -2.52
C ARG A 37 -16.56 11.84 -2.90
N ARG A 38 -17.44 11.45 -1.99
CA ARG A 38 -18.89 11.50 -2.22
C ARG A 38 -19.35 12.92 -2.52
N LEU A 39 -18.91 13.89 -1.74
CA LEU A 39 -19.28 15.29 -1.96
C LEU A 39 -18.77 15.80 -3.30
N SER A 40 -17.56 15.45 -3.73
CA SER A 40 -17.06 15.87 -5.06
C SER A 40 -17.90 15.33 -6.21
N VAL A 41 -18.45 14.12 -6.08
CA VAL A 41 -19.31 13.50 -7.10
C VAL A 41 -20.76 14.03 -7.06
N THR A 42 -21.28 14.33 -5.86
CA THR A 42 -22.70 14.69 -5.69
C THR A 42 -22.95 16.19 -5.68
N THR A 43 -21.92 16.99 -5.61
CA THR A 43 -21.99 18.46 -5.64
C THR A 43 -21.05 18.98 -6.73
N GLU A 44 -21.26 20.22 -7.16
CA GLU A 44 -20.34 20.88 -8.12
C GLU A 44 -19.07 21.46 -7.46
N LYS A 45 -18.61 20.84 -6.36
CA LYS A 45 -17.47 21.31 -5.58
C LYS A 45 -16.20 20.57 -5.94
N THR A 46 -15.13 21.34 -6.07
CA THR A 46 -13.77 20.82 -6.20
C THR A 46 -13.08 20.81 -4.84
N PHE A 47 -12.50 19.68 -4.47
CA PHE A 47 -11.69 19.55 -3.26
C PHE A 47 -10.22 19.42 -3.64
N ILE A 48 -9.37 20.27 -3.09
CA ILE A 48 -7.92 20.12 -3.13
C ILE A 48 -7.45 19.92 -1.70
N LEU A 49 -6.74 18.83 -1.48
CA LEU A 49 -6.23 18.50 -0.15
C LEU A 49 -4.74 18.14 -0.22
N SER A 50 -3.98 18.56 0.77
CA SER A 50 -2.66 18.01 1.02
C SER A 50 -2.78 16.73 1.84
N THR A 51 -1.96 15.73 1.56
CA THR A 51 -1.91 14.49 2.34
C THR A 51 -0.59 13.78 2.16
N HIS A 52 -0.18 13.04 3.18
CA HIS A 52 0.90 12.06 3.12
C HIS A 52 0.38 10.61 3.09
N GLU A 53 -0.94 10.43 3.01
CA GLU A 53 -1.61 9.12 2.91
C GLU A 53 -1.66 8.66 1.45
N LEU A 54 -0.53 8.20 0.93
CA LEU A 54 -0.37 7.89 -0.48
C LEU A 54 -1.35 6.81 -0.96
N ASP A 55 -1.54 5.74 -0.18
CA ASP A 55 -2.46 4.66 -0.52
C ASP A 55 -3.91 5.14 -0.67
N LEU A 56 -4.37 6.05 0.20
CA LEU A 56 -5.71 6.61 0.09
C LEU A 56 -5.82 7.59 -1.07
N ALA A 57 -4.78 8.41 -1.31
CA ALA A 57 -4.75 9.32 -2.43
C ALA A 57 -4.85 8.57 -3.76
N LEU A 58 -4.09 7.49 -3.93
CA LEU A 58 -4.12 6.66 -5.13
C LEU A 58 -5.49 6.03 -5.39
N GLN A 59 -6.23 5.65 -4.32
CA GLN A 59 -7.52 4.97 -4.46
C GLN A 59 -8.71 5.89 -4.73
N ILE A 60 -8.65 7.17 -4.37
CA ILE A 60 -9.84 8.02 -4.36
C ILE A 60 -9.72 9.35 -5.10
N SER A 61 -8.50 9.78 -5.46
CA SER A 61 -8.32 11.06 -6.17
C SER A 61 -8.58 10.94 -7.66
N ASP A 62 -9.20 11.94 -8.26
CA ASP A 62 -9.30 12.05 -9.72
C ASP A 62 -7.97 12.50 -10.34
N LYS A 63 -7.22 13.34 -9.61
CA LYS A 63 -5.91 13.86 -9.99
C LYS A 63 -5.02 14.01 -8.76
N ILE A 64 -3.72 13.84 -8.97
CA ILE A 64 -2.70 14.04 -7.95
C ILE A 64 -1.68 15.07 -8.44
N TRP A 65 -1.32 15.98 -7.57
CA TRP A 65 -0.18 16.87 -7.72
C TRP A 65 0.96 16.35 -6.86
N LEU A 66 1.88 15.65 -7.49
CA LEU A 66 3.03 15.05 -6.82
C LEU A 66 4.14 16.12 -6.69
N MET A 67 4.35 16.58 -5.48
CA MET A 67 5.42 17.55 -5.18
C MET A 67 6.75 16.84 -5.04
N THR A 68 7.72 17.22 -5.84
CA THR A 68 9.07 16.66 -5.84
C THR A 68 10.10 17.80 -5.74
N LYS A 69 11.36 17.45 -5.50
CA LYS A 69 12.46 18.43 -5.53
C LYS A 69 12.64 19.12 -6.89
N ASP A 70 12.17 18.49 -7.96
CA ASP A 70 12.30 18.98 -9.34
C ASP A 70 11.04 19.74 -9.80
N GLY A 71 10.06 19.95 -8.89
CA GLY A 71 8.82 20.66 -9.16
C GLY A 71 7.57 19.80 -8.92
N ILE A 72 6.46 20.20 -9.52
CA ILE A 72 5.17 19.53 -9.39
C ILE A 72 4.91 18.69 -10.64
N ARG A 73 4.54 17.44 -10.45
CA ARG A 73 3.99 16.55 -11.48
C ARG A 73 2.50 16.38 -11.23
N GLU A 74 1.72 16.62 -12.26
CA GLU A 74 0.27 16.43 -12.26
C GLU A 74 -0.08 15.20 -13.10
N GLY A 75 -1.04 14.41 -12.64
CA GLY A 75 -1.56 13.27 -13.39
C GLY A 75 -2.71 12.57 -12.69
N ILE A 76 -3.34 11.63 -13.39
CA ILE A 76 -4.21 10.66 -12.74
C ILE A 76 -3.34 9.64 -11.98
N PRO A 77 -3.87 9.02 -10.91
CA PRO A 77 -3.11 8.06 -10.09
C PRO A 77 -2.42 6.97 -10.91
N GLU A 78 -3.13 6.39 -11.86
CA GLU A 78 -2.67 5.29 -12.71
C GLU A 78 -1.46 5.69 -13.54
N ASP A 79 -1.48 6.84 -14.18
CA ASP A 79 -0.35 7.32 -15.00
C ASP A 79 0.88 7.60 -14.13
N LEU A 80 0.67 8.22 -12.97
CA LEU A 80 1.77 8.52 -12.06
C LEU A 80 2.47 7.26 -11.53
N MET A 81 1.72 6.16 -11.35
CA MET A 81 2.27 4.86 -10.99
C MET A 81 2.98 4.20 -12.19
N LEU A 82 2.31 4.05 -13.32
CA LEU A 82 2.84 3.39 -14.51
C LEU A 82 4.11 4.04 -15.08
N TYR A 83 4.24 5.35 -14.93
CA TYR A 83 5.46 6.09 -15.35
C TYR A 83 6.48 6.25 -14.22
N ASN A 84 6.35 5.51 -13.13
CA ASN A 84 7.31 5.48 -12.01
C ASN A 84 7.53 6.83 -11.31
N TYR A 85 6.59 7.78 -11.40
CA TYR A 85 6.77 9.08 -10.78
C TYR A 85 6.78 8.99 -9.25
N PHE A 86 6.00 8.09 -8.64
CA PHE A 86 6.04 7.85 -7.20
C PHE A 86 7.37 7.25 -6.75
N GLN A 87 7.88 6.25 -7.49
CA GLN A 87 9.19 5.67 -7.24
C GLN A 87 10.30 6.71 -7.31
N ASN A 88 10.25 7.58 -8.33
CA ASN A 88 11.25 8.64 -8.50
C ASN A 88 11.17 9.74 -7.45
N ALA A 89 9.96 10.03 -6.94
CA ALA A 89 9.75 11.07 -5.94
C ALA A 89 10.12 10.61 -4.51
N PHE A 90 9.74 9.41 -4.15
CA PHE A 90 9.81 8.90 -2.78
C PHE A 90 10.67 7.66 -2.60
N GLY A 91 10.88 6.87 -3.67
CA GLY A 91 11.63 5.63 -3.61
C GLY A 91 13.04 5.82 -3.06
N SER A 92 13.52 4.82 -2.34
CA SER A 92 14.85 4.81 -1.76
C SER A 92 15.50 3.44 -1.89
N LYS A 93 16.75 3.32 -1.40
CA LYS A 93 17.41 2.01 -1.30
C LYS A 93 16.70 1.05 -0.33
N SER A 94 15.86 1.58 0.56
CA SER A 94 15.20 0.80 1.61
C SER A 94 13.80 0.34 1.23
N PHE A 95 13.17 0.98 0.25
CA PHE A 95 11.81 0.64 -0.18
C PHE A 95 11.55 1.06 -1.62
N TYR A 96 10.53 0.46 -2.22
CA TYR A 96 10.04 0.76 -3.57
C TYR A 96 8.51 0.74 -3.59
N PHE A 97 7.93 1.37 -4.61
CA PHE A 97 6.50 1.26 -4.93
C PHE A 97 6.31 0.19 -5.99
N ASP A 98 5.42 -0.77 -5.72
CA ASP A 98 5.04 -1.79 -6.70
C ASP A 98 4.00 -1.21 -7.67
N GLU A 99 4.32 -1.28 -8.97
CA GLU A 99 3.45 -0.77 -10.05
C GLU A 99 2.13 -1.55 -10.18
N ASN A 100 2.09 -2.80 -9.69
CA ASN A 100 0.92 -3.66 -9.82
C ASN A 100 -0.14 -3.40 -8.75
N ASP A 101 0.29 -3.08 -7.53
CA ASP A 101 -0.63 -2.90 -6.40
C ASP A 101 -0.63 -1.47 -5.83
N GLY A 102 0.30 -0.62 -6.26
CA GLY A 102 0.43 0.77 -5.79
C GLY A 102 0.94 0.90 -4.37
N HIS A 103 1.32 -0.20 -3.72
CA HIS A 103 1.78 -0.18 -2.34
C HIS A 103 3.30 0.01 -2.21
N CYS A 104 3.69 0.56 -1.06
CA CYS A 104 5.09 0.66 -0.68
C CYS A 104 5.58 -0.67 -0.10
N HIS A 105 6.62 -1.23 -0.72
CA HIS A 105 7.28 -2.45 -0.27
C HIS A 105 8.69 -2.15 0.23
N LEU A 106 9.07 -2.80 1.32
CA LEU A 106 10.43 -2.70 1.84
C LEU A 106 11.39 -3.56 0.99
N ASN A 107 12.55 -3.02 0.68
CA ASN A 107 13.61 -3.82 0.12
C ASN A 107 14.08 -4.84 1.15
N GLN A 108 14.31 -6.07 0.70
CA GLN A 108 14.69 -7.16 1.60
C GLN A 108 16.01 -6.86 2.33
N LEU A 109 16.03 -7.09 3.62
CA LEU A 109 17.27 -7.24 4.35
C LEU A 109 17.91 -8.55 3.88
N VAL A 110 19.00 -8.43 3.11
CA VAL A 110 19.66 -9.56 2.45
C VAL A 110 20.45 -10.36 3.48
N GLY A 111 19.90 -11.47 3.94
CA GLY A 111 20.61 -12.47 4.73
C GLY A 111 21.16 -13.61 3.85
N PRO A 112 22.03 -14.47 4.38
CA PRO A 112 22.67 -15.55 3.62
C PRO A 112 21.72 -16.75 3.35
N LEU A 113 20.62 -16.85 4.09
CA LEU A 113 19.70 -17.98 3.97
C LEU A 113 18.68 -17.73 2.87
N GLN A 114 18.57 -18.72 1.98
CA GLN A 114 17.57 -18.71 0.90
C GLN A 114 16.57 -19.85 1.09
N VAL A 115 15.29 -19.56 0.84
CA VAL A 115 14.21 -20.55 0.85
C VAL A 115 13.29 -20.36 -0.35
N SER A 116 12.67 -21.44 -0.82
CA SER A 116 11.55 -21.35 -1.75
C SER A 116 10.24 -21.47 -1.01
N VAL A 117 9.24 -20.68 -1.41
CA VAL A 117 7.88 -20.75 -0.84
C VAL A 117 6.95 -21.23 -1.93
N ILE A 118 6.34 -22.38 -1.71
CA ILE A 118 5.52 -23.11 -2.69
C ILE A 118 4.07 -23.15 -2.19
N ASN A 119 3.16 -22.60 -2.97
CA ASN A 119 1.74 -22.75 -2.71
C ASN A 119 1.26 -24.10 -3.25
N LYS A 120 0.71 -24.94 -2.39
CA LYS A 120 0.14 -26.26 -2.76
C LYS A 120 -1.36 -26.21 -3.03
N LEU A 121 -1.97 -25.02 -3.04
CA LEU A 121 -3.39 -24.82 -3.34
C LEU A 121 -3.57 -24.16 -4.70
N PRO A 122 -4.70 -24.39 -5.38
CA PRO A 122 -4.99 -23.80 -6.68
C PRO A 122 -5.36 -22.31 -6.63
N THR A 123 -5.60 -21.77 -5.44
CA THR A 123 -6.01 -20.38 -5.22
C THR A 123 -5.01 -19.62 -4.34
N ASN A 124 -5.11 -18.31 -4.34
CA ASN A 124 -4.27 -17.42 -3.53
C ASN A 124 -4.38 -17.80 -2.04
N ASN A 125 -3.30 -18.30 -1.47
CA ASN A 125 -3.27 -18.82 -0.11
C ASN A 125 -2.80 -17.74 0.86
N LYS A 126 -3.64 -17.38 1.84
CA LYS A 126 -3.27 -16.41 2.88
C LYS A 126 -1.99 -16.81 3.65
N TYR A 127 -1.76 -18.12 3.88
CA TYR A 127 -0.56 -18.61 4.54
C TYR A 127 0.71 -18.36 3.73
N GLU A 128 0.66 -18.52 2.39
CA GLU A 128 1.80 -18.17 1.54
C GLU A 128 2.16 -16.69 1.67
N SER A 129 1.17 -15.80 1.56
CA SER A 129 1.39 -14.36 1.62
C SER A 129 2.00 -13.93 2.98
N TRP A 130 1.48 -14.46 4.07
CA TRP A 130 2.00 -14.17 5.41
C TRP A 130 3.35 -14.84 5.67
N MET A 131 3.59 -16.05 5.16
CA MET A 131 4.87 -16.72 5.22
C MET A 131 5.95 -15.91 4.51
N ARG A 132 5.68 -15.45 3.29
CA ARG A 132 6.60 -14.56 2.56
C ARG A 132 6.95 -13.31 3.37
N ARG A 133 5.95 -12.66 3.97
CA ARG A 133 6.17 -11.49 4.83
C ARG A 133 7.01 -11.81 6.08
N ALA A 134 6.78 -12.94 6.72
CA ALA A 134 7.56 -13.37 7.88
C ALA A 134 9.04 -13.61 7.52
N LEU A 135 9.29 -14.30 6.42
CA LEU A 135 10.64 -14.58 5.91
C LEU A 135 11.39 -13.27 5.55
N ILE A 136 10.74 -12.37 4.82
CA ILE A 136 11.30 -11.06 4.47
C ILE A 136 11.67 -10.28 5.74
N ARG A 137 10.79 -10.27 6.73
CA ARG A 137 11.02 -9.58 8.01
C ARG A 137 12.22 -10.13 8.78
N THR A 138 12.52 -11.41 8.66
CA THR A 138 13.68 -12.06 9.31
C THR A 138 14.96 -12.02 8.45
N GLY A 139 14.91 -11.39 7.28
CA GLY A 139 16.06 -11.28 6.38
C GLY A 139 16.33 -12.54 5.55
N ILE A 140 15.39 -13.46 5.50
CA ILE A 140 15.52 -14.67 4.68
C ILE A 140 15.13 -14.34 3.24
N GLN A 141 15.98 -14.68 2.28
CA GLN A 141 15.72 -14.47 0.86
C GLN A 141 14.74 -15.51 0.31
N ILE A 142 13.79 -15.08 -0.49
CA ILE A 142 12.90 -15.99 -1.22
C ILE A 142 13.47 -16.19 -2.62
N SER A 143 13.76 -17.44 -2.98
CA SER A 143 14.33 -17.82 -4.27
C SER A 143 13.69 -19.13 -4.74
N GLU A 144 13.31 -19.20 -6.01
CA GLU A 144 12.69 -20.40 -6.58
C GLU A 144 13.62 -21.62 -6.61
N ASN A 145 14.94 -21.39 -6.64
CA ASN A 145 15.97 -22.44 -6.75
C ASN A 145 16.63 -22.76 -5.41
N SER A 146 15.94 -22.60 -4.30
CA SER A 146 16.50 -22.91 -2.99
C SER A 146 16.44 -24.40 -2.66
N LYS A 147 17.45 -24.89 -1.90
CA LYS A 147 17.49 -26.25 -1.35
C LYS A 147 16.46 -26.46 -0.22
N ILE A 148 16.01 -25.39 0.39
CA ILE A 148 15.01 -25.42 1.46
C ILE A 148 13.70 -24.92 0.86
N SER A 149 12.66 -25.75 0.93
CA SER A 149 11.32 -25.40 0.47
C SER A 149 10.33 -25.34 1.63
N ILE A 150 9.48 -24.32 1.61
CA ILE A 150 8.35 -24.18 2.54
C ILE A 150 7.09 -24.36 1.72
N ASN A 151 6.38 -25.46 1.97
CA ASN A 151 5.14 -25.77 1.29
C ASN A 151 3.95 -25.29 2.11
N CYS A 152 3.18 -24.35 1.56
CA CYS A 152 2.02 -23.76 2.22
C CYS A 152 0.73 -24.49 1.84
N PHE A 153 -0.07 -24.85 2.84
CA PHE A 153 -1.37 -25.53 2.74
C PHE A 153 -2.47 -24.62 3.30
N GLU A 154 -3.71 -25.07 3.27
CA GLU A 154 -4.85 -24.32 3.77
C GLU A 154 -4.73 -23.94 5.26
N ASN A 155 -4.17 -24.87 6.08
CA ASN A 155 -4.10 -24.72 7.53
C ASN A 155 -2.68 -25.01 8.04
N GLY A 156 -1.64 -24.46 7.40
CA GLY A 156 -0.29 -24.62 7.90
C GLY A 156 0.76 -24.76 6.80
N TYR A 157 1.95 -25.19 7.19
CA TYR A 157 3.09 -25.36 6.28
C TYR A 157 3.96 -26.56 6.67
N THR A 158 4.78 -27.02 5.73
CA THR A 158 5.85 -27.99 5.97
C THR A 158 7.17 -27.48 5.41
N ILE A 159 8.30 -27.92 5.99
CA ILE A 159 9.63 -27.63 5.50
C ILE A 159 10.15 -28.87 4.79
N ASN A 160 10.57 -28.73 3.51
CA ASN A 160 11.10 -29.81 2.68
C ASN A 160 10.21 -31.10 2.65
N ASP A 161 8.90 -30.92 2.68
CA ASP A 161 7.92 -32.04 2.79
C ASP A 161 8.09 -32.93 4.05
N LEU A 162 8.84 -32.47 5.04
CA LEU A 162 9.01 -33.19 6.29
C LEU A 162 7.81 -32.98 7.22
N ALA A 163 7.29 -34.06 7.79
CA ALA A 163 6.40 -33.98 8.95
C ALA A 163 7.24 -33.56 10.20
N PRO A 164 6.68 -32.77 11.12
CA PRO A 164 5.28 -32.39 11.29
C PRO A 164 4.83 -31.22 10.42
N LYS A 165 3.53 -31.13 10.20
CA LYS A 165 2.85 -29.95 9.69
C LYS A 165 2.77 -28.91 10.80
N TYR A 166 3.21 -27.69 10.50
CA TYR A 166 3.15 -26.57 11.44
C TYR A 166 1.91 -25.72 11.16
N ASP A 167 1.18 -25.36 12.20
CA ASP A 167 -0.07 -24.58 12.09
C ASP A 167 0.16 -23.08 12.30
N ASN A 168 1.31 -22.68 12.89
CA ASN A 168 1.70 -21.29 13.14
C ASN A 168 2.94 -20.89 12.35
N ILE A 169 3.05 -19.59 12.03
CA ILE A 169 4.20 -18.97 11.36
C ILE A 169 5.12 -18.35 12.43
N GLU A 170 5.61 -19.14 13.37
CA GLU A 170 6.58 -18.68 14.39
C GLU A 170 8.01 -19.08 14.03
#